data_5be258a6594ff38524f849562edea28a
#
_entry.id   5be258a6594ff38524f849562edea28a
#
_cell.length_a   1.000
_cell.length_b   1.000
_cell.length_c   1.000
_cell.angle_alpha   90.00
_cell.angle_beta   90.00
_cell.angle_gamma   90.00
#
_symmetry.space_group_name_H-M   'P 1'
#
loop_
_entity.id
_entity.type
_entity.pdbx_description
1 polymer ?
#
loop_
_entity_poly.entity_id
_entity_poly.type
_entity_poly.pdbx_seq_one_letter_code
_entity_poly.pdbx_strand_id
1 'polypeptide(L)'
;MVKPTGFMEYPQESPPYRPVEERIHDYREVEQFLPINRLEIQAARCMDCGIPYCHAFGCPVVNRIPEWNDMAHRKQWHKALDLLHATCNLPEITGRVCPAPCEAACTLNIDDIPVTIKTIECAIVDRGWKEGWIQAEVSLENTGKRVAVVGSGPAGLACAQQLARAGHGVTLFEKSDRIGGLLRYGIPEFKMEKWLIDRRMEQMKAEGVEFRTNVEVGVDVSLDALLARSE
;
A
#
# COMPACT_ATOMS: atom_id res chain seq x y z
N MET A 1 -24.37 6.20 2.19
CA MET A 1 -24.03 6.94 0.98
C MET A 1 -23.27 8.17 1.40
N VAL A 2 -22.10 8.40 0.79
CA VAL A 2 -21.36 9.66 0.93
C VAL A 2 -22.31 10.79 0.62
N LYS A 3 -22.13 11.94 1.25
CA LYS A 3 -22.87 13.14 0.91
C LYS A 3 -22.33 13.65 -0.43
N PRO A 4 -23.05 13.57 -1.55
CA PRO A 4 -22.49 13.89 -2.87
C PRO A 4 -22.09 15.36 -3.04
N THR A 5 -22.41 16.21 -2.07
CA THR A 5 -22.11 17.65 -2.03
C THR A 5 -20.96 18.01 -1.08
N GLY A 6 -20.30 17.04 -0.46
CA GLY A 6 -19.24 17.30 0.53
C GLY A 6 -18.07 18.15 -0.01
N PHE A 7 -17.73 18.01 -1.29
CA PHE A 7 -16.70 18.83 -1.95
C PHE A 7 -17.06 20.33 -2.03
N MET A 8 -18.35 20.66 -2.04
CA MET A 8 -18.83 22.06 -2.03
C MET A 8 -18.79 22.68 -0.63
N GLU A 9 -18.76 21.86 0.42
CA GLU A 9 -18.84 22.29 1.81
C GLU A 9 -17.47 22.38 2.48
N TYR A 10 -16.53 21.51 2.06
CA TYR A 10 -15.24 21.35 2.69
C TYR A 10 -14.11 21.62 1.70
N PRO A 11 -13.21 22.54 1.99
CA PRO A 11 -12.02 22.75 1.19
C PRO A 11 -11.10 21.51 1.27
N GLN A 12 -10.33 21.28 0.21
CA GLN A 12 -9.29 20.26 0.22
C GLN A 12 -8.16 20.65 1.17
N GLU A 13 -7.68 19.67 1.94
CA GLU A 13 -6.52 19.81 2.82
C GLU A 13 -5.45 18.79 2.44
N SER A 14 -4.23 19.27 2.34
CA SER A 14 -3.03 18.43 2.19
C SER A 14 -2.34 18.23 3.54
N PRO A 15 -1.66 17.10 3.74
CA PRO A 15 -0.83 16.89 4.91
C PRO A 15 0.20 18.02 5.07
N PRO A 16 0.36 18.61 6.26
CA PRO A 16 1.41 19.56 6.49
C PRO A 16 2.78 18.89 6.52
N TYR A 17 3.82 19.65 6.28
CA TYR A 17 5.19 19.19 6.50
C TYR A 17 5.65 19.55 7.92
N ARG A 18 6.57 18.76 8.46
CA ARG A 18 7.30 19.09 9.67
C ARG A 18 8.03 20.44 9.50
N PRO A 19 8.15 21.27 10.55
CA PRO A 19 8.89 22.51 10.48
C PRO A 19 10.31 22.31 9.90
N VAL A 20 10.77 23.27 9.12
CA VAL A 20 12.10 23.17 8.48
C VAL A 20 13.20 23.01 9.50
N GLU A 21 13.09 23.75 10.61
CA GLU A 21 14.06 23.75 11.72
C GLU A 21 14.20 22.38 12.39
N GLU A 22 13.15 21.54 12.35
CA GLU A 22 13.20 20.19 12.89
C GLU A 22 13.75 19.18 11.87
N ARG A 23 13.20 19.20 10.64
CA ARG A 23 13.49 18.18 9.64
C ARG A 23 14.89 18.25 9.02
N ILE A 24 15.63 19.36 9.21
CA ILE A 24 17.03 19.47 8.78
C ILE A 24 18.00 18.73 9.70
N HIS A 25 17.54 18.27 10.87
CA HIS A 25 18.37 17.58 11.85
C HIS A 25 18.20 16.04 11.84
N ASP A 26 17.30 15.53 11.01
CA ASP A 26 17.07 14.08 10.90
C ASP A 26 16.67 13.68 9.46
N TYR A 27 16.43 12.37 9.26
CA TYR A 27 15.99 11.82 7.98
C TYR A 27 14.59 11.19 8.08
N ARG A 28 13.81 11.51 9.10
CA ARG A 28 12.45 11.01 9.27
C ARG A 28 11.50 11.56 8.21
N GLU A 29 10.36 10.88 8.01
CA GLU A 29 9.33 11.35 7.08
C GLU A 29 8.99 12.83 7.33
N VAL A 30 8.94 13.60 6.24
CA VAL A 30 8.69 15.05 6.31
C VAL A 30 7.20 15.37 6.34
N GLU A 31 6.35 14.53 5.77
CA GLU A 31 4.90 14.69 5.82
C GLU A 31 4.35 14.32 7.20
N GLN A 32 3.43 15.13 7.72
CA GLN A 32 2.68 14.83 8.94
C GLN A 32 1.29 14.35 8.57
N PHE A 33 0.72 13.48 9.40
CA PHE A 33 -0.64 13.02 9.17
C PHE A 33 -1.66 14.08 9.56
N LEU A 34 -2.73 14.19 8.78
CA LEU A 34 -3.90 14.96 9.18
C LEU A 34 -4.58 14.28 10.39
N PRO A 35 -5.12 15.06 11.34
CA PRO A 35 -5.96 14.54 12.40
C PRO A 35 -7.13 13.73 11.85
N ILE A 36 -7.56 12.69 12.57
CA ILE A 36 -8.56 11.74 12.08
C ILE A 36 -9.90 12.38 11.69
N ASN A 37 -10.33 13.36 12.47
CA ASN A 37 -11.56 14.12 12.17
C ASN A 37 -11.43 14.94 10.88
N ARG A 38 -10.22 15.39 10.53
CA ARG A 38 -9.97 16.09 9.27
C ARG A 38 -9.97 15.10 8.09
N LEU A 39 -9.41 13.91 8.28
CA LEU A 39 -9.46 12.84 7.28
C LEU A 39 -10.89 12.39 6.96
N GLU A 40 -11.75 12.30 7.98
CA GLU A 40 -13.18 11.99 7.83
C GLU A 40 -13.90 13.06 6.98
N ILE A 41 -13.50 14.32 7.15
CA ILE A 41 -13.99 15.45 6.34
C ILE A 41 -13.43 15.38 4.91
N GLN A 42 -12.16 15.09 4.75
CA GLN A 42 -11.56 14.94 3.41
C GLN A 42 -12.17 13.79 2.63
N ALA A 43 -12.48 12.68 3.29
CA ALA A 43 -13.19 11.55 2.69
C ALA A 43 -14.61 11.92 2.22
N ALA A 44 -15.30 12.83 2.93
CA ALA A 44 -16.62 13.35 2.54
C ALA A 44 -16.62 14.14 1.22
N ARG A 45 -15.44 14.57 0.74
CA ARG A 45 -15.34 15.25 -0.56
C ARG A 45 -15.55 14.32 -1.76
N CYS A 46 -15.50 13.01 -1.56
CA CYS A 46 -15.78 12.04 -2.60
C CYS A 46 -17.26 12.09 -3.01
N MET A 47 -17.53 12.30 -4.29
CA MET A 47 -18.90 12.36 -4.84
C MET A 47 -19.56 10.99 -5.04
N ASP A 48 -18.81 9.89 -4.85
CA ASP A 48 -19.26 8.54 -5.18
C ASP A 48 -19.79 8.44 -6.63
N CYS A 49 -18.94 8.79 -7.59
CA CYS A 49 -19.28 8.85 -9.01
C CYS A 49 -19.78 7.50 -9.52
N GLY A 50 -20.86 7.45 -10.27
CA GLY A 50 -21.39 6.22 -10.90
C GLY A 50 -20.39 5.56 -11.85
N ILE A 51 -19.49 6.35 -12.49
CA ILE A 51 -18.31 5.89 -13.21
C ILE A 51 -17.09 6.56 -12.55
N PRO A 52 -16.46 5.90 -11.57
CA PRO A 52 -15.35 6.48 -10.83
C PRO A 52 -14.04 6.39 -11.64
N TYR A 53 -13.67 7.45 -12.34
CA TYR A 53 -12.43 7.50 -13.12
C TYR A 53 -11.17 7.29 -12.27
N CYS A 54 -11.18 7.71 -11.02
CA CYS A 54 -10.09 7.44 -10.07
C CYS A 54 -9.83 5.94 -9.90
N HIS A 55 -10.89 5.13 -9.82
CA HIS A 55 -10.84 3.67 -9.71
C HIS A 55 -10.57 3.01 -11.06
N ALA A 56 -11.35 3.35 -12.11
CA ALA A 56 -11.38 2.61 -13.37
C ALA A 56 -10.18 2.92 -14.29
N PHE A 57 -9.67 4.15 -14.27
CA PHE A 57 -8.64 4.63 -15.20
C PHE A 57 -7.41 5.23 -14.49
N GLY A 58 -7.61 5.80 -13.30
CA GLY A 58 -6.53 6.45 -12.56
C GLY A 58 -5.63 5.45 -11.82
N CYS A 59 -6.22 4.52 -11.09
CA CYS A 59 -5.48 3.55 -10.28
C CYS A 59 -5.12 2.28 -11.07
N PRO A 60 -3.82 1.97 -11.30
CA PRO A 60 -3.41 0.77 -12.05
C PRO A 60 -3.81 -0.56 -11.38
N VAL A 61 -3.98 -0.56 -10.04
CA VAL A 61 -4.45 -1.75 -9.30
C VAL A 61 -5.96 -1.74 -9.05
N VAL A 62 -6.66 -0.78 -9.66
CA VAL A 62 -8.13 -0.66 -9.61
C VAL A 62 -8.66 -0.62 -8.17
N ASN A 63 -8.05 0.22 -7.33
CA ASN A 63 -8.45 0.40 -5.93
C ASN A 63 -9.89 0.89 -5.81
N ARG A 64 -10.64 0.30 -4.89
CA ARG A 64 -12.05 0.63 -4.60
C ARG A 64 -12.20 1.96 -3.86
N ILE A 65 -11.76 3.03 -4.52
CA ILE A 65 -11.56 4.36 -3.93
C ILE A 65 -12.85 4.98 -3.37
N PRO A 66 -13.98 5.00 -4.09
CA PRO A 66 -15.22 5.58 -3.55
C PRO A 66 -15.70 4.83 -2.29
N GLU A 67 -15.64 3.50 -2.32
CA GLU A 67 -16.15 2.66 -1.24
C GLU A 67 -15.35 2.86 0.06
N TRP A 68 -14.01 2.83 0.00
CA TRP A 68 -13.26 3.05 1.23
C TRP A 68 -13.26 4.52 1.69
N ASN A 69 -13.47 5.50 0.81
CA ASN A 69 -13.74 6.88 1.18
C ASN A 69 -15.07 7.00 1.96
N ASP A 70 -16.14 6.35 1.47
CA ASP A 70 -17.43 6.32 2.17
C ASP A 70 -17.28 5.69 3.58
N MET A 71 -16.53 4.59 3.69
CA MET A 71 -16.30 3.96 4.99
C MET A 71 -15.48 4.84 5.93
N ALA A 72 -14.44 5.50 5.44
CA ALA A 72 -13.63 6.43 6.24
C ALA A 72 -14.48 7.63 6.72
N HIS A 73 -15.27 8.23 5.85
CA HIS A 73 -16.20 9.29 6.22
C HIS A 73 -17.20 8.86 7.31
N ARG A 74 -17.72 7.63 7.23
CA ARG A 74 -18.64 7.05 8.23
C ARG A 74 -17.93 6.52 9.47
N LYS A 75 -16.64 6.75 9.63
CA LYS A 75 -15.84 6.27 10.78
C LYS A 75 -15.71 4.75 10.86
N GLN A 76 -16.04 4.03 9.77
CA GLN A 76 -15.94 2.58 9.67
C GLN A 76 -14.55 2.18 9.15
N TRP A 77 -13.52 2.60 9.86
CA TRP A 77 -12.12 2.50 9.45
C TRP A 77 -11.64 1.06 9.19
N HIS A 78 -12.13 0.10 9.99
CA HIS A 78 -11.79 -1.31 9.77
C HIS A 78 -12.33 -1.80 8.41
N LYS A 79 -13.59 -1.48 8.09
CA LYS A 79 -14.16 -1.81 6.77
C LYS A 79 -13.48 -1.06 5.63
N ALA A 80 -13.01 0.17 5.86
CA ALA A 80 -12.22 0.90 4.88
C ALA A 80 -10.91 0.17 4.59
N LEU A 81 -10.27 -0.39 5.63
CA LEU A 81 -9.06 -1.20 5.50
C LEU A 81 -9.31 -2.50 4.72
N ASP A 82 -10.40 -3.22 5.00
CA ASP A 82 -10.76 -4.45 4.28
C ASP A 82 -10.94 -4.16 2.78
N LEU A 83 -11.64 -3.07 2.46
CA LEU A 83 -11.85 -2.65 1.07
C LEU A 83 -10.54 -2.24 0.39
N LEU A 84 -9.64 -1.59 1.11
CA LEU A 84 -8.32 -1.19 0.61
C LEU A 84 -7.43 -2.41 0.35
N HIS A 85 -7.34 -3.33 1.30
CA HIS A 85 -6.54 -4.55 1.17
C HIS A 85 -7.09 -5.53 0.12
N ALA A 86 -8.37 -5.42 -0.25
CA ALA A 86 -8.94 -6.26 -1.31
C ALA A 86 -8.25 -6.09 -2.68
N THR A 87 -7.59 -4.93 -2.91
CA THR A 87 -6.93 -4.62 -4.19
C THR A 87 -5.50 -4.12 -4.04
N CYS A 88 -5.07 -3.69 -2.85
CA CYS A 88 -3.73 -3.17 -2.58
C CYS A 88 -3.05 -3.91 -1.43
N ASN A 89 -1.96 -4.62 -1.71
CA ASN A 89 -1.21 -5.36 -0.69
C ASN A 89 -0.38 -4.45 0.23
N LEU A 90 0.13 -3.34 -0.29
CA LEU A 90 1.14 -2.51 0.35
C LEU A 90 0.70 -1.03 0.42
N PRO A 91 -0.48 -0.73 0.98
CA PRO A 91 -1.02 0.63 0.94
C PRO A 91 -0.21 1.63 1.79
N GLU A 92 0.56 1.19 2.78
CA GLU A 92 1.51 2.06 3.50
C GLU A 92 2.64 2.57 2.60
N ILE A 93 2.97 1.82 1.54
CA ILE A 93 3.97 2.19 0.55
C ILE A 93 3.34 3.09 -0.51
N THR A 94 2.23 2.64 -1.12
CA THR A 94 1.55 3.43 -2.16
C THR A 94 1.02 4.74 -1.61
N GLY A 95 0.49 4.77 -0.41
CA GLY A 95 0.05 5.99 0.28
C GLY A 95 1.16 7.04 0.51
N ARG A 96 2.44 6.63 0.46
CA ARG A 96 3.60 7.52 0.62
C ARG A 96 4.27 7.89 -0.71
N VAL A 97 4.52 6.90 -1.58
CA VAL A 97 5.40 7.09 -2.74
C VAL A 97 4.68 7.09 -4.10
N CYS A 98 3.42 6.66 -4.16
CA CYS A 98 2.65 6.68 -5.40
C CYS A 98 2.47 8.13 -5.90
N PRO A 99 2.62 8.40 -7.21
CA PRO A 99 2.32 9.70 -7.80
C PRO A 99 0.83 10.06 -7.82
N ALA A 100 -0.02 9.17 -7.33
CA ALA A 100 -1.48 9.31 -7.21
C ALA A 100 -2.19 9.66 -8.53
N PRO A 101 -2.04 8.87 -9.59
CA PRO A 101 -2.76 9.12 -10.84
C PRO A 101 -4.29 9.06 -10.66
N CYS A 102 -4.77 8.43 -9.59
CA CYS A 102 -6.16 8.46 -9.18
C CYS A 102 -6.67 9.86 -8.81
N GLU A 103 -5.83 10.71 -8.21
CA GLU A 103 -6.17 12.11 -7.91
C GLU A 103 -6.24 12.92 -9.21
N ALA A 104 -5.29 12.71 -10.12
CA ALA A 104 -5.34 13.34 -11.45
C ALA A 104 -6.58 12.94 -12.25
N ALA A 105 -7.04 11.69 -12.13
CA ALA A 105 -8.23 11.16 -12.78
C ALA A 105 -9.54 11.43 -12.00
N CYS A 106 -9.48 12.04 -10.83
CA CYS A 106 -10.68 12.37 -10.06
C CYS A 106 -11.56 13.36 -10.84
N THR A 107 -12.86 13.07 -10.96
CA THR A 107 -13.81 13.92 -11.68
C THR A 107 -13.84 15.36 -11.14
N LEU A 108 -13.61 15.56 -9.83
CA LEU A 108 -13.49 16.90 -9.25
C LEU A 108 -12.32 17.70 -9.83
N ASN A 109 -11.27 17.05 -10.32
CA ASN A 109 -10.09 17.72 -10.87
C ASN A 109 -10.36 18.43 -12.22
N ILE A 110 -11.58 18.37 -12.74
CA ILE A 110 -11.96 19.08 -13.96
C ILE A 110 -12.14 20.58 -13.67
N ASP A 111 -12.90 20.91 -12.62
CA ASP A 111 -13.29 22.28 -12.31
C ASP A 111 -12.92 22.71 -10.87
N ASP A 112 -12.40 21.78 -10.07
CA ASP A 112 -12.03 21.99 -8.66
C ASP A 112 -10.77 21.18 -8.30
N ILE A 113 -10.46 21.10 -7.02
CA ILE A 113 -9.33 20.35 -6.48
C ILE A 113 -9.79 18.91 -6.13
N PRO A 114 -9.03 17.87 -6.56
CA PRO A 114 -9.42 16.47 -6.35
C PRO A 114 -9.55 16.09 -4.86
N VAL A 115 -10.14 14.94 -4.60
CA VAL A 115 -10.09 14.30 -3.28
C VAL A 115 -8.64 13.93 -2.96
N THR A 116 -8.20 14.13 -1.72
CA THR A 116 -6.87 13.74 -1.19
C THR A 116 -6.78 12.22 -1.01
N ILE A 117 -6.88 11.49 -2.11
CA ILE A 117 -7.06 10.03 -2.14
C ILE A 117 -5.88 9.32 -1.47
N LYS A 118 -4.66 9.68 -1.88
CA LYS A 118 -3.42 9.07 -1.36
C LYS A 118 -3.26 9.29 0.15
N THR A 119 -3.60 10.47 0.64
CA THR A 119 -3.53 10.79 2.08
C THR A 119 -4.52 9.94 2.89
N ILE A 120 -5.74 9.75 2.38
CA ILE A 120 -6.76 8.93 3.04
C ILE A 120 -6.35 7.46 3.01
N GLU A 121 -5.84 6.95 1.89
CA GLU A 121 -5.27 5.60 1.74
C GLU A 121 -4.20 5.34 2.81
N CYS A 122 -3.22 6.24 2.93
CA CYS A 122 -2.15 6.15 3.90
C CYS A 122 -2.69 6.12 5.34
N ALA A 123 -3.66 6.97 5.65
CA ALA A 123 -4.26 7.04 6.98
C ALA A 123 -5.05 5.77 7.35
N ILE A 124 -5.76 5.16 6.39
CA ILE A 124 -6.49 3.91 6.60
C ILE A 124 -5.52 2.80 7.02
N VAL A 125 -4.44 2.60 6.29
CA VAL A 125 -3.49 1.51 6.57
C VAL A 125 -2.68 1.77 7.84
N ASP A 126 -2.22 2.99 8.08
CA ASP A 126 -1.45 3.32 9.29
C ASP A 126 -2.29 3.16 10.54
N ARG A 127 -3.58 3.50 10.46
CA ARG A 127 -4.53 3.19 11.53
C ARG A 127 -4.69 1.69 11.71
N GLY A 128 -4.83 0.93 10.64
CA GLY A 128 -4.95 -0.52 10.69
C GLY A 128 -3.79 -1.18 11.44
N TRP A 129 -2.58 -0.72 11.20
CA TRP A 129 -1.39 -1.16 11.93
C TRP A 129 -1.42 -0.73 13.40
N LYS A 130 -1.76 0.53 13.66
CA LYS A 130 -1.80 1.07 15.02
C LYS A 130 -2.81 0.36 15.92
N GLU A 131 -3.98 0.05 15.37
CA GLU A 131 -5.07 -0.64 16.09
C GLU A 131 -4.88 -2.17 16.12
N GLY A 132 -3.83 -2.71 15.47
CA GLY A 132 -3.56 -4.15 15.43
C GLY A 132 -4.53 -4.95 14.55
N TRP A 133 -5.24 -4.31 13.62
CA TRP A 133 -6.16 -4.99 12.69
C TRP A 133 -5.42 -5.77 11.59
N ILE A 134 -4.23 -5.29 11.22
CA ILE A 134 -3.41 -5.95 10.21
C ILE A 134 -2.59 -7.04 10.90
N GLN A 135 -2.94 -8.29 10.60
CA GLN A 135 -2.29 -9.49 11.13
C GLN A 135 -1.87 -10.41 9.98
N ALA A 136 -1.08 -11.43 10.30
CA ALA A 136 -0.71 -12.45 9.34
C ALA A 136 -1.93 -13.31 8.97
N GLU A 137 -2.16 -13.48 7.68
CA GLU A 137 -3.24 -14.31 7.12
C GLU A 137 -2.63 -15.62 6.62
N VAL A 138 -2.58 -16.61 7.49
CA VAL A 138 -2.05 -17.94 7.16
C VAL A 138 -3.13 -18.75 6.46
N SER A 139 -2.82 -19.26 5.26
CA SER A 139 -3.74 -20.16 4.55
C SER A 139 -3.95 -21.45 5.34
N LEU A 140 -5.20 -21.89 5.44
CA LEU A 140 -5.56 -23.19 5.98
C LEU A 140 -5.39 -24.32 4.95
N GLU A 141 -5.34 -23.98 3.67
CA GLU A 141 -5.14 -24.90 2.57
C GLU A 141 -3.67 -24.95 2.16
N ASN A 142 -3.18 -26.15 1.87
CA ASN A 142 -1.87 -26.33 1.27
C ASN A 142 -2.05 -26.96 -0.11
N THR A 143 -1.68 -26.22 -1.14
CA THR A 143 -1.82 -26.68 -2.54
C THR A 143 -0.77 -27.71 -2.94
N GLY A 144 0.27 -27.91 -2.13
CA GLY A 144 1.45 -28.73 -2.46
C GLY A 144 2.38 -28.10 -3.49
N LYS A 145 1.99 -26.98 -4.11
CA LYS A 145 2.80 -26.29 -5.13
C LYS A 145 3.82 -25.36 -4.47
N ARG A 146 5.02 -25.29 -5.05
CA ARG A 146 6.09 -24.36 -4.65
C ARG A 146 6.32 -23.34 -5.74
N VAL A 147 6.45 -22.06 -5.35
CA VAL A 147 6.63 -20.95 -6.28
C VAL A 147 7.89 -20.16 -5.91
N ALA A 148 8.75 -19.92 -6.89
CA ALA A 148 9.89 -19.03 -6.77
C ALA A 148 9.50 -17.64 -7.31
N VAL A 149 9.58 -16.61 -6.48
CA VAL A 149 9.42 -15.21 -6.88
C VAL A 149 10.80 -14.56 -6.97
N VAL A 150 11.12 -13.95 -8.11
CA VAL A 150 12.43 -13.34 -8.36
C VAL A 150 12.33 -11.82 -8.29
N GLY A 151 13.04 -11.22 -7.33
CA GLY A 151 13.06 -9.81 -7.04
C GLY A 151 12.07 -9.39 -5.94
N SER A 152 12.54 -8.56 -5.02
CA SER A 152 11.84 -8.11 -3.83
C SER A 152 11.29 -6.68 -3.92
N GLY A 153 11.17 -6.12 -5.11
CA GLY A 153 10.45 -4.86 -5.31
C GLY A 153 8.96 -4.99 -4.95
N PRO A 154 8.18 -3.90 -4.99
CA PRO A 154 6.77 -3.92 -4.57
C PRO A 154 5.93 -4.97 -5.32
N ALA A 155 6.19 -5.20 -6.60
CA ALA A 155 5.48 -6.22 -7.39
C ALA A 155 5.79 -7.63 -6.88
N GLY A 156 7.08 -7.96 -6.63
CA GLY A 156 7.48 -9.26 -6.09
C GLY A 156 6.94 -9.51 -4.69
N LEU A 157 6.95 -8.49 -3.82
CA LEU A 157 6.37 -8.58 -2.49
C LEU A 157 4.87 -8.85 -2.55
N ALA A 158 4.11 -8.09 -3.35
CA ALA A 158 2.67 -8.30 -3.51
C ALA A 158 2.36 -9.69 -4.07
N CYS A 159 3.10 -10.13 -5.09
CA CYS A 159 2.94 -11.46 -5.69
C CYS A 159 3.22 -12.57 -4.66
N ALA A 160 4.33 -12.49 -3.93
CA ALA A 160 4.71 -13.47 -2.92
C ALA A 160 3.66 -13.58 -1.81
N GLN A 161 3.12 -12.45 -1.33
CA GLN A 161 2.09 -12.44 -0.32
C GLN A 161 0.81 -13.12 -0.79
N GLN A 162 0.31 -12.76 -1.98
CA GLN A 162 -0.93 -13.35 -2.52
C GLN A 162 -0.79 -14.85 -2.76
N LEU A 163 0.35 -15.30 -3.25
CA LEU A 163 0.61 -16.73 -3.47
C LEU A 163 0.68 -17.50 -2.14
N ALA A 164 1.30 -16.94 -1.11
CA ALA A 164 1.34 -17.56 0.21
C ALA A 164 -0.07 -17.67 0.82
N ARG A 165 -0.87 -16.61 0.74
CA ARG A 165 -2.28 -16.60 1.18
C ARG A 165 -3.16 -17.57 0.38
N ALA A 166 -2.80 -17.84 -0.88
CA ALA A 166 -3.45 -18.88 -1.69
C ALA A 166 -3.00 -20.31 -1.35
N GLY A 167 -2.12 -20.50 -0.36
CA GLY A 167 -1.68 -21.80 0.14
C GLY A 167 -0.53 -22.42 -0.63
N HIS A 168 0.21 -21.64 -1.41
CA HIS A 168 1.44 -22.09 -2.05
C HIS A 168 2.65 -21.92 -1.13
N GLY A 169 3.63 -22.83 -1.22
CA GLY A 169 4.95 -22.62 -0.62
C GLY A 169 5.74 -21.60 -1.44
N VAL A 170 6.03 -20.44 -0.88
CA VAL A 170 6.65 -19.33 -1.61
C VAL A 170 8.05 -19.03 -1.10
N THR A 171 9.02 -19.02 -2.02
CA THR A 171 10.37 -18.51 -1.76
C THR A 171 10.63 -17.28 -2.64
N LEU A 172 10.93 -16.15 -2.02
CA LEU A 172 11.28 -14.92 -2.73
C LEU A 172 12.81 -14.72 -2.70
N PHE A 173 13.39 -14.62 -3.89
CA PHE A 173 14.82 -14.43 -4.09
C PHE A 173 15.13 -12.96 -4.38
N GLU A 174 16.15 -12.43 -3.71
CA GLU A 174 16.66 -11.07 -3.90
C GLU A 174 18.18 -11.09 -4.01
N LYS A 175 18.71 -10.44 -5.03
CA LYS A 175 20.16 -10.37 -5.24
C LYS A 175 20.89 -9.46 -4.26
N SER A 176 20.18 -8.44 -3.76
CA SER A 176 20.73 -7.52 -2.77
C SER A 176 20.72 -8.12 -1.36
N ASP A 177 21.43 -7.50 -0.43
CA ASP A 177 21.53 -7.92 0.98
C ASP A 177 20.22 -7.70 1.75
N ARG A 178 19.30 -6.86 1.26
CA ARG A 178 18.01 -6.54 1.90
C ARG A 178 16.85 -6.56 0.92
N ILE A 179 15.69 -6.92 1.46
CA ILE A 179 14.40 -6.92 0.75
C ILE A 179 13.88 -5.49 0.54
N GLY A 180 13.20 -5.25 -0.58
CA GLY A 180 12.47 -4.03 -0.88
C GLY A 180 12.84 -3.38 -2.23
N GLY A 181 13.91 -3.83 -2.90
CA GLY A 181 14.33 -3.27 -4.18
C GLY A 181 14.49 -1.74 -4.12
N LEU A 182 13.95 -1.01 -5.07
CA LEU A 182 14.03 0.47 -5.10
C LEU A 182 13.32 1.14 -3.92
N LEU A 183 12.38 0.50 -3.25
CA LEU A 183 11.80 1.03 -2.02
C LEU A 183 12.85 1.18 -0.92
N ARG A 184 13.80 0.23 -0.87
CA ARG A 184 14.91 0.22 0.09
C ARG A 184 16.08 1.09 -0.37
N TYR A 185 16.49 0.94 -1.63
CA TYR A 185 17.73 1.49 -2.15
C TYR A 185 17.55 2.78 -2.96
N GLY A 186 16.33 3.11 -3.39
CA GLY A 186 16.05 4.26 -4.25
C GLY A 186 15.23 5.37 -3.60
N ILE A 187 14.30 5.03 -2.70
CA ILE A 187 13.46 6.02 -2.02
C ILE A 187 14.20 6.59 -0.80
N PRO A 188 14.32 7.92 -0.65
CA PRO A 188 14.91 8.52 0.53
C PRO A 188 14.13 8.23 1.81
N GLU A 189 14.83 8.15 2.95
CA GLU A 189 14.24 7.90 4.27
C GLU A 189 13.18 8.96 4.63
N PHE A 190 13.46 10.22 4.33
CA PHE A 190 12.55 11.33 4.62
C PHE A 190 11.23 11.30 3.80
N LYS A 191 11.15 10.46 2.75
CA LYS A 191 9.93 10.23 1.99
C LYS A 191 9.18 8.97 2.44
N MET A 192 9.91 7.94 2.86
CA MET A 192 9.37 6.68 3.36
C MET A 192 10.41 5.98 4.25
N GLU A 193 10.14 5.87 5.53
CA GLU A 193 10.99 5.18 6.49
C GLU A 193 11.04 3.68 6.23
N LYS A 194 12.24 3.07 6.30
CA LYS A 194 12.46 1.68 5.88
C LYS A 194 11.90 0.64 6.84
N TRP A 195 11.66 1.01 8.09
CA TRP A 195 11.01 0.12 9.06
C TRP A 195 9.60 -0.32 8.59
N LEU A 196 8.93 0.45 7.71
CA LEU A 196 7.66 0.08 7.10
C LEU A 196 7.79 -1.20 6.27
N ILE A 197 8.88 -1.31 5.50
CA ILE A 197 9.20 -2.52 4.73
C ILE A 197 9.47 -3.69 5.69
N ASP A 198 10.28 -3.44 6.74
CA ASP A 198 10.66 -4.49 7.68
C ASP A 198 9.43 -5.04 8.42
N ARG A 199 8.51 -4.17 8.86
CA ARG A 199 7.23 -4.56 9.46
C ARG A 199 6.39 -5.45 8.52
N ARG A 200 6.28 -5.07 7.25
CA ARG A 200 5.55 -5.86 6.26
C ARG A 200 6.21 -7.20 5.99
N MET A 201 7.53 -7.24 5.93
CA MET A 201 8.28 -8.49 5.80
C MET A 201 8.00 -9.46 6.97
N GLU A 202 7.98 -8.97 8.21
CA GLU A 202 7.68 -9.82 9.37
C GLU A 202 6.27 -10.42 9.27
N GLN A 203 5.28 -9.65 8.85
CA GLN A 203 3.94 -10.17 8.56
C GLN A 203 4.00 -11.27 7.48
N MET A 204 4.66 -11.02 6.35
CA MET A 204 4.74 -11.97 5.24
C MET A 204 5.51 -13.25 5.63
N LYS A 205 6.53 -13.15 6.48
CA LYS A 205 7.19 -14.33 7.06
C LYS A 205 6.22 -15.17 7.88
N ALA A 206 5.40 -14.50 8.71
CA ALA A 206 4.38 -15.19 9.48
C ALA A 206 3.27 -15.80 8.60
N GLU A 207 3.04 -15.27 7.41
CA GLU A 207 2.16 -15.83 6.36
C GLU A 207 2.81 -16.99 5.58
N GLY A 208 4.09 -17.30 5.83
CA GLY A 208 4.80 -18.44 5.23
C GLY A 208 5.70 -18.10 4.04
N VAL A 209 5.95 -16.82 3.76
CA VAL A 209 6.91 -16.42 2.72
C VAL A 209 8.35 -16.60 3.21
N GLU A 210 9.13 -17.40 2.51
CA GLU A 210 10.58 -17.53 2.72
C GLU A 210 11.33 -16.46 1.92
N PHE A 211 12.17 -15.65 2.58
CA PHE A 211 13.02 -14.65 1.92
C PHE A 211 14.46 -15.12 1.83
N ARG A 212 15.04 -15.06 0.64
CA ARG A 212 16.46 -15.37 0.37
C ARG A 212 17.14 -14.18 -0.27
N THR A 213 17.92 -13.47 0.52
CA THR A 213 18.77 -12.34 0.08
C THR A 213 20.16 -12.83 -0.35
N ASN A 214 20.92 -11.98 -1.05
CA ASN A 214 22.23 -12.29 -1.63
C ASN A 214 22.19 -13.52 -2.57
N VAL A 215 21.09 -13.67 -3.33
CA VAL A 215 20.95 -14.74 -4.31
C VAL A 215 20.49 -14.15 -5.65
N GLU A 216 21.36 -14.11 -6.62
CA GLU A 216 21.06 -13.68 -7.98
C GLU A 216 20.64 -14.89 -8.82
N VAL A 217 19.36 -14.94 -9.16
CA VAL A 217 18.81 -16.00 -10.02
C VAL A 217 19.37 -15.85 -11.43
N GLY A 218 19.90 -16.93 -11.98
CA GLY A 218 20.63 -16.97 -13.23
C GLY A 218 22.15 -16.92 -13.07
N VAL A 219 22.64 -16.55 -11.87
CA VAL A 219 24.07 -16.53 -11.52
C VAL A 219 24.36 -17.53 -10.40
N ASP A 220 23.77 -17.31 -9.22
CA ASP A 220 23.98 -18.19 -8.04
C ASP A 220 23.09 -19.43 -8.08
N VAL A 221 21.91 -19.31 -8.65
CA VAL A 221 20.94 -20.40 -8.81
C VAL A 221 20.40 -20.38 -10.24
N SER A 222 20.55 -21.49 -10.97
CA SER A 222 20.00 -21.60 -12.32
C SER A 222 18.48 -21.74 -12.34
N LEU A 223 17.85 -21.35 -13.44
CA LEU A 223 16.42 -21.54 -13.64
C LEU A 223 16.01 -23.01 -13.58
N ASP A 224 16.82 -23.90 -14.19
CA ASP A 224 16.56 -25.33 -14.18
C ASP A 224 16.55 -25.90 -12.75
N ALA A 225 17.47 -25.42 -11.90
CA ALA A 225 17.50 -25.82 -10.50
C ALA A 225 16.28 -25.31 -9.70
N LEU A 226 15.73 -24.15 -10.06
CA LEU A 226 14.50 -23.65 -9.47
C LEU A 226 13.27 -24.45 -9.95
N LEU A 227 13.18 -24.73 -11.24
CA LEU A 227 12.09 -25.53 -11.83
C LEU A 227 12.04 -26.94 -11.25
N ALA A 228 13.20 -27.60 -11.12
CA ALA A 228 13.28 -28.95 -10.50
C ALA A 228 12.86 -29.00 -9.02
N ARG A 229 12.80 -27.85 -8.34
CA ARG A 229 12.33 -27.73 -6.95
C ARG A 229 10.88 -27.30 -6.82
N SER A 230 10.25 -26.92 -7.94
CA SER A 230 8.90 -26.35 -7.99
C SER A 230 7.83 -27.39 -8.35
N GLU A 231 8.18 -28.67 -8.52
CA GLU A 231 7.26 -29.81 -8.69
C GLU A 231 6.79 -30.40 -7.37
#